data_439f423a76b1a1e77d726d872683c459
#
_entry.id   439f423a76b1a1e77d726d872683c459
#
_cell.length_a   1.000
_cell.length_b   1.000
_cell.length_c   1.000
_cell.angle_alpha   90.00
_cell.angle_beta   90.00
_cell.angle_gamma   90.00
#
_symmetry.space_group_name_H-M   'P 1'
#
loop_
_entity.id
_entity.type
_entity.pdbx_description
1 polymer ?
#
loop_
_entity_poly.entity_id
_entity_poly.type
_entity_poly.pdbx_seq_one_letter_code
_entity_poly.pdbx_strand_id
1 'polypeptide(L)'
;MVPRRIPLCGAIALLSLFLVNIALSGCAGQPPIPRREARAAEWDRKGTEFFHQGQYGKALALFQKSLRAYESIDHRQGVAFSLSNLGMVYQVTGEYTKSLALFQQALAIHSAAGNEEGQSLNLNRIGGVTLALGKPQAALEFFQKSLAIEEKQGNVRSQAIRWNNLGLAYRALQQDERALECYLRAKKLNEGIENFLGVADNLTNLGALYESQGNESKALEAFQAALSLDKEMENPLGISTDLANLGRLYEKRGEREKALDYYLRAWRVNESLGLQERILKDLSKITSLYEALGKAEEVERFRKRAQELKESPKK
;
A
#
# COMPACT_ATOMS: atom_id res chain seq x y z
N MET A 1 -71.32 19.76 -43.12
CA MET A 1 -70.53 20.74 -42.34
C MET A 1 -69.09 20.20 -42.21
N VAL A 2 -68.12 20.84 -42.88
CA VAL A 2 -66.76 20.41 -43.01
C VAL A 2 -65.94 21.21 -41.96
N PRO A 3 -65.11 20.59 -41.09
CA PRO A 3 -64.21 21.35 -40.22
C PRO A 3 -62.94 21.75 -40.97
N ARG A 4 -62.62 23.01 -40.89
CA ARG A 4 -61.44 23.65 -41.46
C ARG A 4 -60.14 23.12 -40.86
N ARG A 5 -59.18 22.72 -41.71
CA ARG A 5 -57.78 22.43 -41.37
C ARG A 5 -57.04 23.76 -41.05
N ILE A 6 -56.33 23.80 -39.92
CA ILE A 6 -55.38 24.84 -39.58
C ILE A 6 -53.97 24.32 -40.00
N PRO A 7 -53.16 25.13 -40.68
CA PRO A 7 -51.84 24.65 -41.14
C PRO A 7 -50.83 24.67 -39.98
N LEU A 8 -50.22 23.49 -39.72
CA LEU A 8 -49.02 23.36 -38.94
C LEU A 8 -47.82 23.80 -39.81
N CYS A 9 -47.42 25.06 -39.70
CA CYS A 9 -46.17 25.52 -40.25
C CYS A 9 -45.67 26.66 -39.34
N GLY A 10 -44.72 26.37 -38.46
CA GLY A 10 -44.13 27.44 -37.65
C GLY A 10 -43.38 27.00 -36.38
N ALA A 11 -43.35 25.71 -36.03
CA ALA A 11 -42.75 25.27 -34.75
C ALA A 11 -41.49 24.40 -34.84
N ILE A 12 -40.99 24.13 -36.06
CA ILE A 12 -39.83 23.18 -36.25
C ILE A 12 -38.51 23.97 -36.44
N ALA A 13 -38.53 25.27 -36.75
CA ALA A 13 -37.32 26.00 -37.04
C ALA A 13 -36.62 26.63 -35.81
N LEU A 14 -37.22 26.56 -34.61
CA LEU A 14 -36.61 27.15 -33.37
C LEU A 14 -35.98 26.08 -32.45
N LEU A 15 -36.27 24.78 -32.64
CA LEU A 15 -35.64 23.71 -31.86
C LEU A 15 -34.29 23.24 -32.42
N SER A 16 -34.00 23.51 -33.69
CA SER A 16 -32.74 23.11 -34.31
C SER A 16 -31.56 24.04 -34.01
N LEU A 17 -31.84 25.31 -33.64
CA LEU A 17 -30.80 26.26 -33.26
C LEU A 17 -30.35 26.15 -31.79
N PHE A 18 -31.15 25.53 -30.92
CA PHE A 18 -30.76 25.29 -29.52
C PHE A 18 -29.96 24.01 -29.30
N LEU A 19 -30.13 23.01 -30.19
CA LEU A 19 -29.37 21.75 -30.10
C LEU A 19 -27.98 21.86 -30.74
N VAL A 20 -27.74 22.79 -31.64
CA VAL A 20 -26.41 23.02 -32.23
C VAL A 20 -25.49 23.81 -31.28
N ASN A 21 -26.04 24.64 -30.39
CA ASN A 21 -25.22 25.35 -29.40
C ASN A 21 -24.84 24.54 -28.17
N ILE A 22 -25.52 23.40 -27.87
CA ILE A 22 -25.14 22.51 -26.78
C ILE A 22 -24.04 21.53 -27.25
N ALA A 23 -23.93 21.25 -28.54
CA ALA A 23 -22.88 20.37 -29.08
C ALA A 23 -21.52 21.08 -29.29
N LEU A 24 -21.48 22.42 -29.26
CA LEU A 24 -20.24 23.19 -29.45
C LEU A 24 -19.62 23.69 -28.14
N SER A 25 -20.30 23.57 -27.00
CA SER A 25 -19.74 23.90 -25.68
C SER A 25 -19.11 22.70 -24.95
N GLY A 26 -19.13 21.50 -25.54
CA GLY A 26 -18.58 20.29 -24.95
C GLY A 26 -17.16 19.90 -25.39
N CYS A 27 -16.56 20.65 -26.30
CA CYS A 27 -15.17 20.39 -26.78
C CYS A 27 -14.30 21.65 -26.71
N ALA A 28 -14.37 22.39 -25.63
CA ALA A 28 -13.22 23.20 -25.26
C ALA A 28 -12.16 22.20 -24.78
N GLY A 29 -11.33 21.70 -25.68
CA GLY A 29 -10.20 20.85 -25.37
C GLY A 29 -9.39 21.50 -24.25
N GLN A 30 -9.07 20.74 -23.22
CA GLN A 30 -8.13 21.21 -22.20
C GLN A 30 -6.91 21.81 -22.92
N PRO A 31 -6.41 22.96 -22.47
CA PRO A 31 -5.23 23.56 -23.09
C PRO A 31 -4.11 22.49 -23.11
N PRO A 32 -3.34 22.38 -24.21
CA PRO A 32 -2.32 21.36 -24.32
C PRO A 32 -1.33 21.49 -23.15
N ILE A 33 -1.11 20.41 -22.43
CA ILE A 33 -0.11 20.34 -21.35
C ILE A 33 1.23 20.75 -21.93
N PRO A 34 1.96 21.71 -21.35
CA PRO A 34 3.27 22.11 -21.83
C PRO A 34 4.18 20.89 -22.03
N ARG A 35 4.96 20.83 -23.12
CA ARG A 35 5.79 19.64 -23.46
C ARG A 35 6.70 19.19 -22.30
N ARG A 36 7.22 20.11 -21.48
CA ARG A 36 8.08 19.79 -20.34
C ARG A 36 7.30 19.15 -19.22
N GLU A 37 6.10 19.63 -18.93
CA GLU A 37 5.19 19.07 -17.93
C GLU A 37 4.73 17.67 -18.35
N ALA A 38 4.29 17.49 -19.59
CA ALA A 38 3.91 16.19 -20.13
C ALA A 38 5.06 15.16 -20.02
N ARG A 39 6.30 15.61 -20.29
CA ARG A 39 7.49 14.76 -20.17
C ARG A 39 7.82 14.42 -18.71
N ALA A 40 7.65 15.36 -17.79
CA ALA A 40 7.82 15.11 -16.37
C ALA A 40 6.80 14.09 -15.86
N ALA A 41 5.52 14.25 -16.21
CA ALA A 41 4.46 13.30 -15.88
C ALA A 41 4.71 11.89 -16.47
N GLU A 42 5.26 11.81 -17.69
CA GLU A 42 5.66 10.53 -18.27
C GLU A 42 6.78 9.86 -17.48
N TRP A 43 7.78 10.62 -17.02
CA TRP A 43 8.85 10.07 -16.17
C TRP A 43 8.31 9.59 -14.81
N ASP A 44 7.38 10.34 -14.20
CA ASP A 44 6.73 9.89 -12.95
C ASP A 44 5.96 8.58 -13.17
N ARG A 45 5.17 8.49 -14.24
CA ARG A 45 4.44 7.27 -14.57
C ARG A 45 5.37 6.06 -14.75
N LYS A 46 6.42 6.20 -15.58
CA LYS A 46 7.42 5.14 -15.78
C LYS A 46 8.21 4.83 -14.50
N GLY A 47 8.52 5.85 -13.71
CA GLY A 47 9.15 5.69 -12.40
C GLY A 47 8.29 4.84 -11.46
N THR A 48 6.99 5.09 -11.44
CA THR A 48 6.02 4.31 -10.67
C THR A 48 5.94 2.86 -11.15
N GLU A 49 5.95 2.62 -12.46
CA GLU A 49 6.00 1.28 -13.03
C GLU A 49 7.25 0.51 -12.58
N PHE A 50 8.44 1.13 -12.64
CA PHE A 50 9.68 0.52 -12.15
C PHE A 50 9.67 0.31 -10.63
N PHE A 51 9.06 1.22 -9.86
CA PHE A 51 8.91 1.07 -8.43
C PHE A 51 8.09 -0.18 -8.09
N HIS A 52 6.94 -0.39 -8.75
CA HIS A 52 6.12 -1.59 -8.56
C HIS A 52 6.81 -2.88 -9.02
N GLN A 53 7.73 -2.79 -9.97
CA GLN A 53 8.57 -3.91 -10.40
C GLN A 53 9.77 -4.18 -9.47
N GLY A 54 9.93 -3.42 -8.38
CA GLY A 54 11.07 -3.52 -7.47
C GLY A 54 12.38 -2.95 -8.05
N GLN A 55 12.34 -2.31 -9.22
CA GLN A 55 13.51 -1.74 -9.90
C GLN A 55 13.80 -0.32 -9.35
N TYR A 56 14.08 -0.24 -8.06
CA TYR A 56 14.17 1.02 -7.30
C TYR A 56 15.21 2.00 -7.86
N GLY A 57 16.34 1.52 -8.37
CA GLY A 57 17.35 2.38 -8.99
C GLY A 57 16.86 3.10 -10.25
N LYS A 58 16.08 2.41 -11.10
CA LYS A 58 15.47 3.02 -12.29
C LYS A 58 14.35 3.99 -11.91
N ALA A 59 13.52 3.62 -10.94
CA ALA A 59 12.49 4.49 -10.40
C ALA A 59 13.09 5.80 -9.86
N LEU A 60 14.14 5.70 -9.04
CA LEU A 60 14.86 6.85 -8.48
C LEU A 60 15.35 7.80 -9.56
N ALA A 61 16.02 7.27 -10.61
CA ALA A 61 16.55 8.08 -11.71
C ALA A 61 15.44 8.82 -12.48
N LEU A 62 14.28 8.20 -12.67
CA LEU A 62 13.14 8.81 -13.35
C LEU A 62 12.46 9.89 -12.49
N PHE A 63 12.22 9.62 -11.23
CA PHE A 63 11.64 10.60 -10.30
C PHE A 63 12.56 11.83 -10.12
N GLN A 64 13.90 11.65 -10.14
CA GLN A 64 14.84 12.77 -10.14
C GLN A 64 14.77 13.60 -11.43
N LYS A 65 14.56 12.96 -12.59
CA LYS A 65 14.36 13.67 -13.87
C LYS A 65 13.05 14.45 -13.86
N SER A 66 11.97 13.85 -13.35
CA SER A 66 10.67 14.49 -13.21
C SER A 66 10.76 15.70 -12.28
N LEU A 67 11.37 15.55 -11.10
CA LEU A 67 11.57 16.62 -10.14
C LEU A 67 12.26 17.84 -10.79
N ARG A 68 13.42 17.62 -11.43
CA ARG A 68 14.14 18.70 -12.14
C ARG A 68 13.32 19.37 -13.23
N ALA A 69 12.51 18.60 -13.94
CA ALA A 69 11.65 19.15 -14.99
C ALA A 69 10.54 20.04 -14.40
N TYR A 70 9.87 19.59 -13.34
CA TYR A 70 8.86 20.40 -12.66
C TYR A 70 9.47 21.65 -11.99
N GLU A 71 10.65 21.54 -11.38
CA GLU A 71 11.39 22.71 -10.86
C GLU A 71 11.70 23.72 -11.98
N SER A 72 12.11 23.25 -13.17
CA SER A 72 12.47 24.12 -14.30
C SER A 72 11.30 24.93 -14.88
N ILE A 73 10.06 24.57 -14.56
CA ILE A 73 8.83 25.23 -14.99
C ILE A 73 8.00 25.79 -13.82
N ASP A 74 8.58 25.82 -12.61
CA ASP A 74 7.96 26.27 -11.35
C ASP A 74 6.60 25.58 -11.05
N HIS A 75 6.45 24.30 -11.45
CA HIS A 75 5.24 23.52 -11.25
C HIS A 75 5.22 22.87 -9.86
N ARG A 76 4.87 23.63 -8.82
CA ARG A 76 4.98 23.22 -7.42
C ARG A 76 4.30 21.91 -7.06
N GLN A 77 3.11 21.65 -7.61
CA GLN A 77 2.39 20.38 -7.34
C GLN A 77 3.17 19.17 -7.89
N GLY A 78 3.74 19.27 -9.09
CA GLY A 78 4.60 18.24 -9.67
C GLY A 78 5.87 18.02 -8.84
N VAL A 79 6.49 19.11 -8.35
CA VAL A 79 7.62 19.02 -7.42
C VAL A 79 7.24 18.21 -6.18
N ALA A 80 6.11 18.53 -5.51
CA ALA A 80 5.65 17.81 -4.33
C ALA A 80 5.37 16.32 -4.61
N PHE A 81 4.79 16.03 -5.78
CA PHE A 81 4.55 14.66 -6.22
C PHE A 81 5.85 13.87 -6.41
N SER A 82 6.81 14.43 -7.16
CA SER A 82 8.11 13.79 -7.39
C SER A 82 8.91 13.61 -6.09
N LEU A 83 8.88 14.59 -5.18
CA LEU A 83 9.50 14.48 -3.84
C LEU A 83 8.88 13.33 -3.04
N SER A 84 7.54 13.20 -3.06
CA SER A 84 6.83 12.09 -2.41
C SER A 84 7.22 10.74 -3.00
N ASN A 85 7.36 10.64 -4.32
CA ASN A 85 7.79 9.41 -4.99
C ASN A 85 9.25 9.05 -4.66
N LEU A 86 10.16 10.02 -4.64
CA LEU A 86 11.53 9.80 -4.17
C LEU A 86 11.56 9.34 -2.71
N GLY A 87 10.74 9.96 -1.85
CA GLY A 87 10.58 9.56 -0.46
C GLY A 87 10.13 8.10 -0.32
N MET A 88 9.21 7.63 -1.16
CA MET A 88 8.79 6.22 -1.17
C MET A 88 9.93 5.28 -1.55
N VAL A 89 10.73 5.62 -2.57
CA VAL A 89 11.89 4.79 -2.94
C VAL A 89 12.85 4.68 -1.76
N TYR A 90 13.22 5.80 -1.13
CA TYR A 90 14.12 5.79 0.02
C TYR A 90 13.53 5.07 1.25
N GLN A 91 12.21 5.09 1.43
CA GLN A 91 11.54 4.33 2.49
C GLN A 91 11.72 2.82 2.28
N VAL A 92 11.48 2.32 1.07
CA VAL A 92 11.60 0.89 0.75
C VAL A 92 13.05 0.42 0.77
N THR A 93 14.01 1.29 0.40
CA THR A 93 15.44 0.97 0.47
C THR A 93 16.05 1.15 1.87
N GLY A 94 15.25 1.52 2.89
CA GLY A 94 15.69 1.66 4.28
C GLY A 94 16.39 2.98 4.61
N GLU A 95 16.45 3.91 3.66
CA GLU A 95 17.07 5.23 3.86
C GLU A 95 16.08 6.21 4.51
N TYR A 96 15.58 5.84 5.69
CA TYR A 96 14.47 6.51 6.37
C TYR A 96 14.68 8.01 6.62
N THR A 97 15.89 8.44 6.92
CA THR A 97 16.19 9.86 7.15
C THR A 97 15.99 10.70 5.88
N LYS A 98 16.45 10.20 4.73
CA LYS A 98 16.23 10.86 3.44
C LYS A 98 14.75 10.86 3.06
N SER A 99 14.08 9.73 3.26
CA SER A 99 12.66 9.59 3.02
C SER A 99 11.85 10.63 3.82
N LEU A 100 12.14 10.75 5.12
CA LEU A 100 11.47 11.69 6.01
C LEU A 100 11.64 13.15 5.52
N ALA A 101 12.86 13.54 5.17
CA ALA A 101 13.13 14.89 4.68
C ALA A 101 12.34 15.22 3.40
N LEU A 102 12.24 14.27 2.47
CA LEU A 102 11.50 14.45 1.21
C LEU A 102 9.98 14.55 1.44
N PHE A 103 9.41 13.71 2.31
CA PHE A 103 8.00 13.81 2.66
C PHE A 103 7.65 15.10 3.39
N GLN A 104 8.55 15.62 4.24
CA GLN A 104 8.39 16.93 4.90
C GLN A 104 8.41 18.08 3.89
N GLN A 105 9.29 18.05 2.89
CA GLN A 105 9.31 19.04 1.81
C GLN A 105 8.02 19.00 0.99
N ALA A 106 7.55 17.80 0.60
CA ALA A 106 6.29 17.63 -0.11
C ALA A 106 5.10 18.13 0.72
N LEU A 107 5.07 17.81 2.02
CA LEU A 107 4.04 18.30 2.94
C LEU A 107 4.02 19.82 3.01
N ALA A 108 5.17 20.47 3.09
CA ALA A 108 5.25 21.95 3.13
C ALA A 108 4.65 22.58 1.87
N ILE A 109 4.93 22.01 0.69
CA ILE A 109 4.36 22.48 -0.58
C ILE A 109 2.83 22.31 -0.61
N HIS A 110 2.33 21.11 -0.20
CA HIS A 110 0.89 20.86 -0.15
C HIS A 110 0.20 21.77 0.87
N SER A 111 0.84 22.05 2.01
CA SER A 111 0.29 22.96 3.01
C SER A 111 0.19 24.39 2.50
N ALA A 112 1.22 24.88 1.83
CA ALA A 112 1.23 26.22 1.23
C ALA A 112 0.18 26.37 0.11
N ALA A 113 -0.14 25.25 -0.58
CA ALA A 113 -1.15 25.22 -1.65
C ALA A 113 -2.59 24.95 -1.14
N GLY A 114 -2.80 24.69 0.16
CA GLY A 114 -4.10 24.29 0.70
C GLY A 114 -4.58 22.92 0.21
N ASN A 115 -3.68 22.07 -0.32
CA ASN A 115 -4.00 20.74 -0.82
C ASN A 115 -4.12 19.75 0.35
N GLU A 116 -5.32 19.60 0.91
CA GLU A 116 -5.58 18.72 2.05
C GLU A 116 -5.30 17.23 1.74
N GLU A 117 -5.60 16.76 0.53
CA GLU A 117 -5.32 15.37 0.11
C GLU A 117 -3.82 15.09 0.13
N GLY A 118 -3.01 15.95 -0.47
CA GLY A 118 -1.55 15.85 -0.46
C GLY A 118 -0.97 15.95 0.95
N GLN A 119 -1.56 16.79 1.82
CA GLN A 119 -1.17 16.88 3.23
C GLN A 119 -1.43 15.57 3.95
N SER A 120 -2.65 15.02 3.86
CA SER A 120 -3.03 13.77 4.51
C SER A 120 -2.11 12.63 4.08
N LEU A 121 -1.87 12.49 2.77
CA LEU A 121 -1.00 11.46 2.23
C LEU A 121 0.43 11.55 2.80
N ASN A 122 1.02 12.75 2.80
CA ASN A 122 2.40 12.92 3.29
C ASN A 122 2.49 12.83 4.82
N LEU A 123 1.50 13.29 5.57
CA LEU A 123 1.42 13.06 7.01
C LEU A 123 1.42 11.56 7.34
N ASN A 124 0.61 10.77 6.64
CA ASN A 124 0.60 9.32 6.82
C ASN A 124 1.97 8.67 6.50
N ARG A 125 2.62 9.09 5.42
CA ARG A 125 3.96 8.59 5.04
C ARG A 125 5.02 8.96 6.07
N ILE A 126 5.00 10.22 6.55
CA ILE A 126 5.88 10.68 7.64
C ILE A 126 5.64 9.83 8.89
N GLY A 127 4.38 9.58 9.26
CA GLY A 127 4.03 8.69 10.37
C GLY A 127 4.64 7.30 10.21
N GLY A 128 4.50 6.69 9.03
CA GLY A 128 5.06 5.37 8.73
C GLY A 128 6.59 5.32 8.85
N VAL A 129 7.28 6.31 8.28
CA VAL A 129 8.76 6.41 8.40
C VAL A 129 9.19 6.69 9.83
N THR A 130 8.46 7.53 10.56
CA THR A 130 8.72 7.86 11.96
C THR A 130 8.56 6.63 12.86
N LEU A 131 7.56 5.79 12.58
CA LEU A 131 7.37 4.49 13.24
C LEU A 131 8.53 3.54 12.94
N ALA A 132 8.97 3.43 11.68
CA ALA A 132 10.12 2.62 11.28
C ALA A 132 11.44 3.08 11.93
N LEU A 133 11.57 4.37 12.23
CA LEU A 133 12.68 4.93 13.01
C LEU A 133 12.57 4.65 14.53
N GLY A 134 11.62 3.86 14.98
CA GLY A 134 11.43 3.53 16.39
C GLY A 134 10.85 4.67 17.24
N LYS A 135 10.09 5.60 16.65
CA LYS A 135 9.49 6.75 17.33
C LYS A 135 7.94 6.66 17.30
N PRO A 136 7.34 5.64 17.90
CA PRO A 136 5.90 5.38 17.76
C PRO A 136 5.01 6.49 18.32
N GLN A 137 5.42 7.16 19.40
CA GLN A 137 4.66 8.27 19.95
C GLN A 137 4.54 9.45 18.97
N ALA A 138 5.62 9.81 18.30
CA ALA A 138 5.61 10.85 17.28
C ALA A 138 4.82 10.40 16.03
N ALA A 139 4.88 9.13 15.66
CA ALA A 139 4.11 8.58 14.55
C ALA A 139 2.60 8.71 14.78
N LEU A 140 2.10 8.51 16.01
CA LEU A 140 0.69 8.70 16.35
C LEU A 140 0.19 10.10 15.99
N GLU A 141 0.96 11.15 16.29
CA GLU A 141 0.57 12.53 16.01
C GLU A 141 0.37 12.75 14.49
N PHE A 142 1.25 12.20 13.66
CA PHE A 142 1.13 12.31 12.21
C PHE A 142 -0.05 11.52 11.67
N PHE A 143 -0.28 10.29 12.15
CA PHE A 143 -1.42 9.49 11.75
C PHE A 143 -2.76 10.12 12.18
N GLN A 144 -2.84 10.69 13.39
CA GLN A 144 -4.03 11.39 13.86
C GLN A 144 -4.34 12.64 13.04
N LYS A 145 -3.32 13.45 12.69
CA LYS A 145 -3.50 14.61 11.81
C LYS A 145 -3.98 14.20 10.43
N SER A 146 -3.41 13.12 9.87
CA SER A 146 -3.84 12.56 8.59
C SER A 146 -5.29 12.06 8.66
N LEU A 147 -5.66 11.32 9.72
CA LEU A 147 -7.01 10.80 9.92
C LEU A 147 -8.04 11.92 9.99
N ALA A 148 -7.77 12.99 10.73
CA ALA A 148 -8.69 14.13 10.85
C ALA A 148 -9.02 14.78 9.49
N ILE A 149 -8.06 14.83 8.57
CA ILE A 149 -8.29 15.31 7.21
C ILE A 149 -9.20 14.34 6.44
N GLU A 150 -8.94 13.03 6.52
CA GLU A 150 -9.73 12.02 5.81
C GLU A 150 -11.17 11.91 6.37
N GLU A 151 -11.35 12.10 7.67
CA GLU A 151 -12.68 12.15 8.29
C GLU A 151 -13.49 13.36 7.80
N LYS A 152 -12.86 14.55 7.73
CA LYS A 152 -13.47 15.76 7.16
C LYS A 152 -13.89 15.59 5.70
N GLN A 153 -13.08 14.84 4.92
CA GLN A 153 -13.34 14.59 3.50
C GLN A 153 -14.30 13.41 3.25
N GLY A 154 -14.63 12.64 4.28
CA GLY A 154 -15.47 11.44 4.13
C GLY A 154 -14.80 10.29 3.37
N ASN A 155 -13.47 10.26 3.25
CA ASN A 155 -12.73 9.23 2.52
C ASN A 155 -12.57 7.96 3.37
N VAL A 156 -13.57 7.09 3.35
CA VAL A 156 -13.64 5.89 4.19
C VAL A 156 -12.44 4.94 3.98
N ARG A 157 -12.00 4.75 2.74
CA ARG A 157 -10.85 3.90 2.44
C ARG A 157 -9.57 4.41 3.10
N SER A 158 -9.30 5.70 2.98
CA SER A 158 -8.14 6.30 3.61
C SER A 158 -8.24 6.30 5.12
N GLN A 159 -9.42 6.55 5.69
CA GLN A 159 -9.64 6.42 7.15
C GLN A 159 -9.27 5.02 7.66
N ALA A 160 -9.69 3.95 6.96
CA ALA A 160 -9.34 2.58 7.34
C ALA A 160 -7.82 2.37 7.40
N ILE A 161 -7.09 2.90 6.41
CA ILE A 161 -5.61 2.85 6.41
C ILE A 161 -5.03 3.59 7.61
N ARG A 162 -5.53 4.79 7.95
CA ARG A 162 -5.03 5.57 9.10
C ARG A 162 -5.32 4.88 10.42
N TRP A 163 -6.51 4.31 10.58
CA TRP A 163 -6.84 3.50 11.75
C TRP A 163 -5.92 2.28 11.91
N ASN A 164 -5.64 1.58 10.81
CA ASN A 164 -4.69 0.47 10.83
C ASN A 164 -3.28 0.93 11.26
N ASN A 165 -2.80 2.06 10.74
CA ASN A 165 -1.49 2.61 11.08
C ASN A 165 -1.40 3.12 12.52
N LEU A 166 -2.49 3.69 13.05
CA LEU A 166 -2.61 4.00 14.49
C LEU A 166 -2.49 2.72 15.33
N GLY A 167 -3.15 1.64 14.92
CA GLY A 167 -3.03 0.33 15.56
C GLY A 167 -1.59 -0.17 15.61
N LEU A 168 -0.85 -0.06 14.52
CA LEU A 168 0.58 -0.42 14.47
C LEU A 168 1.42 0.43 15.44
N ALA A 169 1.16 1.73 15.52
CA ALA A 169 1.86 2.63 16.43
C ALA A 169 1.52 2.34 17.91
N TYR A 170 0.25 2.10 18.25
CA TYR A 170 -0.16 1.70 19.60
C TYR A 170 0.46 0.36 20.01
N ARG A 171 0.48 -0.61 19.10
CA ARG A 171 1.15 -1.90 19.36
C ARG A 171 2.64 -1.73 19.62
N ALA A 172 3.33 -0.86 18.88
CA ALA A 172 4.74 -0.55 19.13
C ALA A 172 4.97 0.12 20.50
N LEU A 173 3.94 0.76 21.06
CA LEU A 173 3.92 1.32 22.42
C LEU A 173 3.45 0.31 23.48
N GLN A 174 3.16 -0.94 23.10
CA GLN A 174 2.60 -1.98 23.97
C GLN A 174 1.22 -1.58 24.57
N GLN A 175 0.47 -0.74 23.87
CA GLN A 175 -0.89 -0.31 24.21
C GLN A 175 -1.91 -1.19 23.46
N ASP A 176 -1.95 -2.47 23.83
CA ASP A 176 -2.64 -3.53 23.07
C ASP A 176 -4.15 -3.30 22.95
N GLU A 177 -4.81 -2.76 23.98
CA GLU A 177 -6.25 -2.47 23.95
C GLU A 177 -6.56 -1.39 22.89
N ARG A 178 -5.74 -0.34 22.82
CA ARG A 178 -5.89 0.71 21.81
C ARG A 178 -5.58 0.20 20.40
N ALA A 179 -4.57 -0.66 20.29
CA ALA A 179 -4.24 -1.30 19.02
C ALA A 179 -5.42 -2.15 18.52
N LEU A 180 -6.03 -2.94 19.42
CA LEU A 180 -7.20 -3.76 19.12
C LEU A 180 -8.36 -2.91 18.61
N GLU A 181 -8.70 -1.83 19.32
CA GLU A 181 -9.77 -0.91 18.93
C GLU A 181 -9.52 -0.34 17.52
N CYS A 182 -8.29 0.12 17.25
CA CYS A 182 -7.90 0.68 15.95
C CYS A 182 -8.03 -0.35 14.82
N TYR A 183 -7.55 -1.59 15.01
CA TYR A 183 -7.66 -2.63 13.97
C TYR A 183 -9.10 -3.05 13.72
N LEU A 184 -9.93 -3.17 14.77
CA LEU A 184 -11.35 -3.48 14.61
C LEU A 184 -12.10 -2.36 13.89
N ARG A 185 -11.77 -1.11 14.16
CA ARG A 185 -12.36 0.05 13.47
C ARG A 185 -11.95 0.08 12.00
N ALA A 186 -10.68 -0.15 11.70
CA ALA A 186 -10.18 -0.27 10.33
C ALA A 186 -10.89 -1.40 9.57
N LYS A 187 -11.00 -2.58 10.19
CA LYS A 187 -11.70 -3.74 9.63
C LYS A 187 -13.16 -3.40 9.30
N LYS A 188 -13.90 -2.80 10.25
CA LYS A 188 -15.30 -2.42 10.03
C LYS A 188 -15.47 -1.44 8.88
N LEU A 189 -14.57 -0.45 8.75
CA LEU A 189 -14.59 0.50 7.62
C LEU A 189 -14.33 -0.21 6.29
N ASN A 190 -13.36 -1.13 6.25
CA ASN A 190 -13.05 -1.92 5.06
C ASN A 190 -14.21 -2.85 4.67
N GLU A 191 -14.87 -3.49 5.64
CA GLU A 191 -16.08 -4.30 5.41
C GLU A 191 -17.21 -3.45 4.82
N GLY A 192 -17.42 -2.25 5.33
CA GLY A 192 -18.47 -1.35 4.86
C GLY A 192 -18.30 -0.85 3.41
N ILE A 193 -17.10 -0.93 2.87
CA ILE A 193 -16.78 -0.56 1.47
C ILE A 193 -16.35 -1.77 0.63
N GLU A 194 -16.56 -2.99 1.11
CA GLU A 194 -16.20 -4.25 0.46
C GLU A 194 -14.72 -4.35 0.03
N ASN A 195 -13.83 -3.71 0.81
CA ASN A 195 -12.39 -3.78 0.60
C ASN A 195 -11.81 -5.03 1.29
N PHE A 196 -12.02 -6.20 0.71
CA PHE A 196 -11.62 -7.48 1.29
C PHE A 196 -10.11 -7.63 1.50
N LEU A 197 -9.27 -7.02 0.65
CA LEU A 197 -7.82 -6.97 0.89
C LEU A 197 -7.50 -6.19 2.17
N GLY A 198 -8.15 -5.05 2.40
CA GLY A 198 -7.99 -4.30 3.65
C GLY A 198 -8.51 -5.05 4.87
N VAL A 199 -9.57 -5.86 4.72
CA VAL A 199 -10.05 -6.76 5.79
C VAL A 199 -9.01 -7.82 6.12
N ALA A 200 -8.40 -8.46 5.10
CA ALA A 200 -7.33 -9.45 5.29
C ALA A 200 -6.13 -8.86 6.03
N ASP A 201 -5.65 -7.67 5.62
CA ASP A 201 -4.56 -6.95 6.31
C ASP A 201 -4.89 -6.69 7.80
N ASN A 202 -6.14 -6.27 8.08
CA ASN A 202 -6.55 -6.02 9.47
C ASN A 202 -6.64 -7.32 10.28
N LEU A 203 -7.12 -8.42 9.69
CA LEU A 203 -7.14 -9.73 10.33
C LEU A 203 -5.73 -10.25 10.62
N THR A 204 -4.78 -10.08 9.70
CA THR A 204 -3.37 -10.41 9.91
C THR A 204 -2.79 -9.63 11.10
N ASN A 205 -3.08 -8.32 11.20
CA ASN A 205 -2.64 -7.50 12.33
C ASN A 205 -3.31 -7.90 13.66
N LEU A 206 -4.60 -8.22 13.63
CA LEU A 206 -5.34 -8.76 14.79
C LEU A 206 -4.76 -10.10 15.25
N GLY A 207 -4.47 -11.00 14.29
CA GLY A 207 -3.83 -12.29 14.58
C GLY A 207 -2.49 -12.12 15.29
N ALA A 208 -1.66 -11.20 14.78
CA ALA A 208 -0.36 -10.89 15.38
C ALA A 208 -0.49 -10.23 16.77
N LEU A 209 -1.54 -9.45 17.00
CA LEU A 209 -1.84 -8.88 18.32
C LEU A 209 -2.29 -9.98 19.31
N TYR A 210 -3.25 -10.83 18.93
CA TYR A 210 -3.70 -11.94 19.75
C TYR A 210 -2.58 -12.91 20.10
N GLU A 211 -1.68 -13.18 19.15
CA GLU A 211 -0.50 -14.01 19.41
C GLU A 211 0.44 -13.39 20.45
N SER A 212 0.67 -12.06 20.40
CA SER A 212 1.49 -11.37 21.41
C SER A 212 0.87 -11.42 22.81
N GLN A 213 -0.46 -11.46 22.89
CA GLN A 213 -1.23 -11.61 24.11
C GLN A 213 -1.33 -13.08 24.61
N GLY A 214 -0.74 -14.04 23.87
CA GLY A 214 -0.84 -15.47 24.19
C GLY A 214 -2.20 -16.10 23.86
N ASN A 215 -3.10 -15.38 23.17
CA ASN A 215 -4.39 -15.91 22.75
C ASN A 215 -4.27 -16.62 21.41
N GLU A 216 -3.68 -17.83 21.47
CA GLU A 216 -3.36 -18.61 20.26
C GLU A 216 -4.59 -19.03 19.46
N SER A 217 -5.74 -19.26 20.10
CA SER A 217 -6.97 -19.64 19.40
C SER A 217 -7.47 -18.52 18.52
N LYS A 218 -7.56 -17.28 19.06
CA LYS A 218 -7.96 -16.12 18.28
C LYS A 218 -6.92 -15.76 17.20
N ALA A 219 -5.63 -15.94 17.50
CA ALA A 219 -4.58 -15.72 16.52
C ALA A 219 -4.71 -16.68 15.32
N LEU A 220 -4.95 -17.98 15.60
CA LEU A 220 -5.16 -18.98 14.56
C LEU A 220 -6.38 -18.66 13.69
N GLU A 221 -7.50 -18.34 14.30
CA GLU A 221 -8.74 -17.96 13.62
C GLU A 221 -8.53 -16.73 12.72
N ALA A 222 -7.88 -15.70 13.23
CA ALA A 222 -7.63 -14.48 12.49
C ALA A 222 -6.69 -14.71 11.29
N PHE A 223 -5.58 -15.44 11.45
CA PHE A 223 -4.67 -15.75 10.34
C PHE A 223 -5.31 -16.68 9.29
N GLN A 224 -6.16 -17.63 9.72
CA GLN A 224 -6.89 -18.49 8.77
C GLN A 224 -7.92 -17.71 7.97
N ALA A 225 -8.63 -16.79 8.61
CA ALA A 225 -9.60 -15.92 7.96
C ALA A 225 -8.90 -14.97 6.95
N ALA A 226 -7.76 -14.38 7.32
CA ALA A 226 -6.94 -13.57 6.43
C ALA A 226 -6.48 -14.39 5.20
N LEU A 227 -5.90 -15.57 5.43
CA LEU A 227 -5.45 -16.47 4.36
C LEU A 227 -6.59 -16.87 3.41
N SER A 228 -7.81 -17.05 3.92
CA SER A 228 -8.98 -17.36 3.09
C SER A 228 -9.32 -16.22 2.16
N LEU A 229 -9.39 -14.99 2.69
CA LEU A 229 -9.65 -13.79 1.90
C LEU A 229 -8.54 -13.51 0.88
N ASP A 230 -7.28 -13.62 1.29
CA ASP A 230 -6.15 -13.39 0.39
C ASP A 230 -6.09 -14.40 -0.76
N LYS A 231 -6.55 -15.65 -0.54
CA LYS A 231 -6.71 -16.64 -1.62
C LYS A 231 -7.86 -16.28 -2.55
N GLU A 232 -8.99 -15.86 -2.00
CA GLU A 232 -10.15 -15.44 -2.78
C GLU A 232 -9.83 -14.21 -3.65
N MET A 233 -9.05 -13.29 -3.11
CA MET A 233 -8.60 -12.07 -3.79
C MET A 233 -7.34 -12.26 -4.64
N GLU A 234 -6.82 -13.48 -4.75
CA GLU A 234 -5.59 -13.79 -5.49
C GLU A 234 -4.41 -12.88 -5.10
N ASN A 235 -4.24 -12.62 -3.79
CA ASN A 235 -3.17 -11.80 -3.24
C ASN A 235 -1.98 -12.65 -2.77
N PRO A 236 -0.97 -12.93 -3.62
CA PRO A 236 0.11 -13.84 -3.25
C PRO A 236 0.99 -13.30 -2.12
N LEU A 237 1.11 -11.96 -1.97
CA LEU A 237 1.87 -11.36 -0.87
C LEU A 237 1.19 -11.60 0.48
N GLY A 238 -0.12 -11.43 0.56
CA GLY A 238 -0.92 -11.75 1.73
C GLY A 238 -0.87 -13.24 2.04
N ILE A 239 -1.12 -14.09 1.04
CA ILE A 239 -1.03 -15.55 1.18
C ILE A 239 0.31 -15.98 1.80
N SER A 240 1.45 -15.49 1.28
CA SER A 240 2.75 -15.86 1.82
C SER A 240 2.96 -15.38 3.26
N THR A 241 2.44 -14.19 3.57
CA THR A 241 2.52 -13.60 4.92
C THR A 241 1.72 -14.42 5.92
N ASP A 242 0.48 -14.76 5.61
CA ASP A 242 -0.39 -15.53 6.50
C ASP A 242 0.07 -16.97 6.68
N LEU A 243 0.57 -17.61 5.61
CA LEU A 243 1.20 -18.92 5.72
C LEU A 243 2.42 -18.88 6.66
N ALA A 244 3.27 -17.87 6.58
CA ALA A 244 4.41 -17.72 7.47
C ALA A 244 3.97 -17.44 8.94
N ASN A 245 2.90 -16.66 9.14
CA ASN A 245 2.33 -16.42 10.47
C ASN A 245 1.75 -17.70 11.08
N LEU A 246 1.01 -18.49 10.31
CA LEU A 246 0.51 -19.79 10.72
C LEU A 246 1.66 -20.76 11.03
N GLY A 247 2.70 -20.80 10.21
CA GLY A 247 3.92 -21.56 10.45
C GLY A 247 4.54 -21.22 11.80
N ARG A 248 4.70 -19.94 12.10
CA ARG A 248 5.23 -19.44 13.36
C ARG A 248 4.35 -19.79 14.56
N LEU A 249 3.04 -19.75 14.42
CA LEU A 249 2.11 -20.12 15.48
C LEU A 249 2.20 -21.62 15.79
N TYR A 250 2.25 -22.49 14.78
CA TYR A 250 2.44 -23.93 14.98
C TYR A 250 3.84 -24.29 15.51
N GLU A 251 4.89 -23.55 15.07
CA GLU A 251 6.24 -23.69 15.64
C GLU A 251 6.22 -23.43 17.17
N LYS A 252 5.52 -22.38 17.60
CA LYS A 252 5.36 -22.02 19.03
C LYS A 252 4.60 -23.06 19.84
N ARG A 253 3.66 -23.77 19.21
CA ARG A 253 2.92 -24.90 19.80
C ARG A 253 3.75 -26.20 19.85
N GLY A 254 4.94 -26.21 19.25
CA GLY A 254 5.75 -27.42 19.13
C GLY A 254 5.29 -28.40 18.04
N GLU A 255 4.29 -28.00 17.23
CA GLU A 255 3.76 -28.80 16.11
C GLU A 255 4.67 -28.62 14.85
N ARG A 256 5.89 -29.16 14.94
CA ARG A 256 6.97 -28.89 13.99
C ARG A 256 6.66 -29.28 12.56
N GLU A 257 5.98 -30.39 12.34
CA GLU A 257 5.61 -30.90 11.02
C GLU A 257 4.58 -29.96 10.35
N LYS A 258 3.60 -29.46 11.10
CA LYS A 258 2.64 -28.48 10.58
C LYS A 258 3.31 -27.14 10.30
N ALA A 259 4.19 -26.68 11.20
CA ALA A 259 4.96 -25.46 11.00
C ALA A 259 5.78 -25.55 9.71
N LEU A 260 6.44 -26.69 9.47
CA LEU A 260 7.22 -26.96 8.28
C LEU A 260 6.37 -26.90 7.01
N ASP A 261 5.18 -27.53 7.01
CA ASP A 261 4.27 -27.46 5.84
C ASP A 261 3.90 -26.01 5.49
N TYR A 262 3.53 -25.23 6.49
CA TYR A 262 3.17 -23.83 6.29
C TYR A 262 4.35 -22.98 5.76
N TYR A 263 5.55 -23.13 6.31
CA TYR A 263 6.72 -22.41 5.81
C TYR A 263 7.17 -22.86 4.42
N LEU A 264 7.05 -24.15 4.08
CA LEU A 264 7.33 -24.63 2.72
C LEU A 264 6.35 -24.04 1.70
N ARG A 265 5.09 -23.88 2.07
CA ARG A 265 4.08 -23.22 1.22
C ARG A 265 4.36 -21.74 1.06
N ALA A 266 4.70 -21.02 2.15
CA ALA A 266 5.10 -19.62 2.12
C ALA A 266 6.32 -19.41 1.20
N TRP A 267 7.36 -20.25 1.36
CA TRP A 267 8.56 -20.23 0.54
C TRP A 267 8.24 -20.36 -0.95
N ARG A 268 7.40 -21.33 -1.34
CA ARG A 268 7.03 -21.52 -2.76
C ARG A 268 6.37 -20.30 -3.36
N VAL A 269 5.48 -19.64 -2.61
CA VAL A 269 4.85 -18.40 -3.05
C VAL A 269 5.89 -17.28 -3.18
N ASN A 270 6.76 -17.10 -2.18
CA ASN A 270 7.80 -16.08 -2.22
C ASN A 270 8.82 -16.34 -3.35
N GLU A 271 9.11 -17.60 -3.66
CA GLU A 271 9.99 -18.01 -4.77
C GLU A 271 9.36 -17.64 -6.12
N SER A 272 8.07 -17.88 -6.32
CA SER A 272 7.34 -17.49 -7.53
C SER A 272 7.31 -15.97 -7.75
N LEU A 273 7.36 -15.20 -6.67
CA LEU A 273 7.40 -13.74 -6.70
C LEU A 273 8.82 -13.15 -6.79
N GLY A 274 9.86 -13.97 -6.65
CA GLY A 274 11.26 -13.53 -6.65
C GLY A 274 11.65 -12.68 -5.44
N LEU A 275 10.98 -12.83 -4.29
CA LEU A 275 11.17 -12.01 -3.09
C LEU A 275 12.35 -12.52 -2.25
N GLN A 276 13.56 -12.22 -2.69
CA GLN A 276 14.81 -12.76 -2.16
C GLN A 276 14.92 -12.71 -0.62
N GLU A 277 14.59 -11.58 0.01
CA GLU A 277 14.68 -11.44 1.47
C GLU A 277 13.69 -12.34 2.20
N ARG A 278 12.46 -12.46 1.69
CA ARG A 278 11.44 -13.36 2.26
C ARG A 278 11.82 -14.81 2.06
N ILE A 279 12.31 -15.17 0.87
CA ILE A 279 12.82 -16.52 0.56
C ILE A 279 13.92 -16.92 1.55
N LEU A 280 14.91 -16.06 1.79
CA LEU A 280 16.00 -16.34 2.74
C LEU A 280 15.49 -16.53 4.18
N LYS A 281 14.49 -15.76 4.59
CA LYS A 281 13.84 -15.90 5.91
C LYS A 281 13.12 -17.25 6.02
N ASP A 282 12.34 -17.62 5.01
CA ASP A 282 11.63 -18.90 4.98
C ASP A 282 12.60 -20.08 4.98
N LEU A 283 13.65 -20.04 4.14
CA LEU A 283 14.70 -21.06 4.10
C LEU A 283 15.39 -21.25 5.46
N SER A 284 15.63 -20.15 6.19
CA SER A 284 16.18 -20.21 7.54
C SER A 284 15.26 -20.96 8.50
N LYS A 285 13.95 -20.68 8.46
CA LYS A 285 12.94 -21.36 9.28
C LYS A 285 12.79 -22.82 8.93
N ILE A 286 12.71 -23.14 7.63
CA ILE A 286 12.61 -24.51 7.11
C ILE A 286 13.84 -25.32 7.54
N THR A 287 15.04 -24.77 7.40
CA THR A 287 16.28 -25.44 7.81
C THR A 287 16.30 -25.76 9.30
N SER A 288 15.96 -24.78 10.14
CA SER A 288 15.89 -24.97 11.61
C SER A 288 14.87 -26.06 12.01
N LEU A 289 13.72 -26.12 11.32
CA LEU A 289 12.71 -27.15 11.58
C LEU A 289 13.19 -28.54 11.13
N TYR A 290 13.86 -28.66 9.99
CA TYR A 290 14.47 -29.94 9.56
C TYR A 290 15.57 -30.40 10.52
N GLU A 291 16.39 -29.49 11.06
CA GLU A 291 17.36 -29.80 12.12
C GLU A 291 16.66 -30.37 13.37
N ALA A 292 15.59 -29.69 13.83
CA ALA A 292 14.81 -30.13 14.98
C ALA A 292 14.06 -31.46 14.78
N LEU A 293 13.85 -31.86 13.50
CA LEU A 293 13.25 -33.13 13.11
C LEU A 293 14.30 -34.22 12.79
N GLY A 294 15.61 -33.93 12.88
CA GLY A 294 16.69 -34.87 12.63
C GLY A 294 16.88 -35.26 11.13
N LYS A 295 16.41 -34.42 10.20
CA LYS A 295 16.44 -34.68 8.74
C LYS A 295 17.67 -34.04 8.08
N ALA A 296 18.85 -34.66 8.27
CA ALA A 296 20.14 -34.09 7.87
C ALA A 296 20.26 -33.77 6.36
N GLU A 297 19.75 -34.65 5.50
CA GLU A 297 19.81 -34.45 4.04
C GLU A 297 19.04 -33.20 3.60
N GLU A 298 17.86 -32.98 4.17
CA GLU A 298 17.02 -31.79 3.90
C GLU A 298 17.70 -30.53 4.42
N VAL A 299 18.34 -30.61 5.60
CA VAL A 299 19.12 -29.48 6.15
C VAL A 299 20.17 -29.03 5.16
N GLU A 300 21.00 -29.95 4.64
CA GLU A 300 22.05 -29.61 3.70
C GLU A 300 21.49 -29.04 2.39
N ARG A 301 20.44 -29.65 1.86
CA ARG A 301 19.74 -29.16 0.65
C ARG A 301 19.26 -27.71 0.79
N PHE A 302 18.57 -27.38 1.90
CA PHE A 302 18.02 -26.04 2.08
C PHE A 302 19.09 -24.99 2.46
N ARG A 303 20.16 -25.38 3.15
CA ARG A 303 21.35 -24.53 3.37
C ARG A 303 22.03 -24.16 2.05
N LYS A 304 22.26 -25.14 1.20
CA LYS A 304 22.85 -24.92 -0.13
C LYS A 304 22.00 -23.95 -0.95
N ARG A 305 20.66 -24.14 -0.96
CA ARG A 305 19.75 -23.23 -1.66
C ARG A 305 19.84 -21.78 -1.14
N ALA A 306 19.92 -21.60 0.17
CA ALA A 306 20.07 -20.29 0.77
C ALA A 306 21.41 -19.63 0.42
N GLN A 307 22.49 -20.41 0.31
CA GLN A 307 23.80 -19.93 -0.10
C GLN A 307 23.81 -19.47 -1.57
N GLU A 308 23.31 -20.31 -2.49
CA GLU A 308 23.17 -19.98 -3.91
C GLU A 308 22.41 -18.66 -4.12
N LEU A 309 21.35 -18.45 -3.34
CA LEU A 309 20.54 -17.23 -3.44
C LEU A 309 21.29 -15.98 -2.95
N LYS A 310 22.14 -16.12 -1.92
CA LYS A 310 22.98 -15.01 -1.41
C LYS A 310 24.08 -14.61 -2.38
N GLU A 311 24.62 -15.58 -3.12
CA GLU A 311 25.70 -15.37 -4.09
C GLU A 311 25.17 -14.87 -5.44
N SER A 312 23.88 -15.03 -5.70
CA SER A 312 23.24 -14.50 -6.91
C SER A 312 23.19 -12.98 -6.89
N PRO A 313 23.63 -12.30 -7.97
CA PRO A 313 23.57 -10.84 -8.02
C PRO A 313 22.12 -10.37 -7.86
N LYS A 314 21.91 -9.37 -7.02
CA LYS A 314 20.58 -8.71 -6.87
C LYS A 314 20.16 -8.18 -8.25
N LYS A 315 19.12 -8.78 -8.83
CA LYS A 315 18.54 -8.33 -10.10
C LYS A 315 17.78 -7.01 -9.94
#